data_fc8a3864a6728e03c53e7c818311eb54
#
_entry.id   fc8a3864a6728e03c53e7c818311eb54
#
_cell.length_a   1.000
_cell.length_b   1.000
_cell.length_c   1.000
_cell.angle_alpha   90.00
_cell.angle_beta   90.00
_cell.angle_gamma   90.00
#
_symmetry.space_group_name_H-M   'P 1'
#
loop_
_entity.id
_entity.type
_entity.pdbx_description
1 polymer ?
#
loop_
_entity_poly.entity_id
_entity_poly.type
_entity_poly.pdbx_seq_one_letter_code
_entity_poly.pdbx_strand_id
1 'polypeptide(L)'
;MGTPRIRPRSLRRALMLPVLVLVLALPACGRIGPPPEPVTIVFACERGDVAFYEPLAQRFNQENPRITVQVVGMDSRRLERDLDDAGVDVLTAAFSLRNLINSGALLNLDPWISQDDSFAPDDFYPGLLKLYTYEGKTWAIPSGVDPLVMYYNRDLLERYGAPQPAVSWTWEDMLITALTVRDVEAGVYGYAPAFAMLDAMLFAYQHGGHLVDDWNNPVRTTFDDPLVIEALEWYSRLFLDEGVAPTPEEAMRAFGGRELAGVNGVVQGKVALWTGFYSWRGGTSFWPRKWEFRWGMVPLPRDRESATLMSVEALAIASNTQHPQACWQWLAYLSRAMPGRLAPARRSVAGSGEFERLVGAEIAAAVRASLEHALIIPPDAPEILSRVGQPWQRAIEQIVSGEATAEEALRAAQQQVNP
;
A
#
# COMPACT_ATOMS: atom_id res chain seq x y z
N MET A 1 -101.59 3.55 -8.11
CA MET A 1 -101.85 4.75 -8.89
C MET A 1 -100.57 5.05 -9.63
N GLY A 2 -100.37 4.84 -10.76
CA GLY A 2 -100.75 5.26 -12.06
C GLY A 2 -99.52 5.17 -12.92
N THR A 3 -99.42 4.20 -13.76
CA THR A 3 -98.53 4.21 -14.93
C THR A 3 -99.00 5.24 -15.97
N PRO A 4 -98.12 5.77 -16.79
CA PRO A 4 -98.40 5.59 -18.22
C PRO A 4 -97.14 5.25 -19.08
N ARG A 5 -97.49 4.54 -20.08
CA ARG A 5 -96.85 4.10 -21.30
C ARG A 5 -96.27 5.30 -22.11
N ILE A 6 -95.12 5.11 -22.76
CA ILE A 6 -94.80 5.82 -24.01
C ILE A 6 -94.00 4.90 -24.95
N ARG A 7 -94.36 5.02 -26.20
CA ARG A 7 -94.09 4.27 -27.43
C ARG A 7 -92.65 4.57 -28.01
N PRO A 8 -92.22 3.73 -28.95
CA PRO A 8 -90.84 3.77 -29.49
C PRO A 8 -90.70 4.75 -30.69
N ARG A 9 -89.52 5.27 -30.89
CA ARG A 9 -89.14 6.00 -32.10
C ARG A 9 -87.81 5.44 -32.70
N SER A 10 -88.03 4.87 -33.86
CA SER A 10 -87.23 4.78 -35.09
C SER A 10 -85.68 4.82 -35.03
N LEU A 11 -85.15 3.69 -35.49
CA LEU A 11 -83.78 3.52 -36.00
C LEU A 11 -83.47 4.54 -37.11
N ARG A 12 -82.32 5.19 -36.91
CA ARG A 12 -81.46 5.66 -38.03
C ARG A 12 -80.13 4.94 -37.95
N ARG A 13 -79.89 4.07 -38.92
CA ARG A 13 -78.62 3.38 -39.16
C ARG A 13 -77.66 4.42 -39.70
N ALA A 14 -76.63 4.74 -38.91
CA ALA A 14 -75.42 5.43 -39.40
C ALA A 14 -74.40 4.36 -39.76
N LEU A 15 -74.00 4.28 -41.02
CA LEU A 15 -72.88 3.48 -41.52
C LEU A 15 -71.60 4.08 -40.99
N MET A 16 -70.95 3.41 -40.08
CA MET A 16 -69.51 3.73 -39.73
C MET A 16 -68.67 2.82 -40.60
N LEU A 17 -67.88 3.48 -41.51
CA LEU A 17 -66.72 2.87 -42.17
C LEU A 17 -65.63 2.63 -41.13
N PRO A 18 -65.02 1.46 -41.11
CA PRO A 18 -63.81 1.27 -40.32
C PRO A 18 -62.60 1.95 -41.03
N VAL A 19 -62.05 2.98 -40.39
CA VAL A 19 -60.76 3.50 -40.78
C VAL A 19 -59.69 2.50 -40.36
N LEU A 20 -59.16 1.78 -41.32
CA LEU A 20 -58.00 0.86 -41.16
C LEU A 20 -56.74 1.72 -40.96
N VAL A 21 -56.33 1.95 -39.69
CA VAL A 21 -55.05 2.54 -39.36
C VAL A 21 -53.97 1.49 -39.59
N LEU A 22 -53.31 1.57 -40.77
CA LEU A 22 -52.14 0.76 -41.11
C LEU A 22 -50.95 1.32 -40.31
N VAL A 23 -50.69 0.76 -39.14
CA VAL A 23 -49.46 1.03 -38.39
C VAL A 23 -48.28 0.38 -39.16
N LEU A 24 -47.58 1.19 -39.96
CA LEU A 24 -46.28 0.82 -40.54
C LEU A 24 -45.28 0.64 -39.39
N ALA A 25 -45.15 -0.56 -38.88
CA ALA A 25 -44.01 -0.96 -38.05
C ALA A 25 -42.74 -0.93 -38.93
N LEU A 26 -42.06 0.19 -38.97
CA LEU A 26 -40.69 0.26 -39.47
C LEU A 26 -39.82 -0.65 -38.57
N PRO A 27 -39.22 -1.71 -39.11
CA PRO A 27 -38.20 -2.41 -38.35
C PRO A 27 -37.03 -1.42 -38.16
N ALA A 28 -36.84 -0.93 -36.92
CA ALA A 28 -35.59 -0.30 -36.52
C ALA A 28 -34.52 -1.39 -36.56
N CYS A 29 -34.02 -1.70 -37.77
CA CYS A 29 -32.78 -2.42 -37.96
C CYS A 29 -31.67 -1.48 -37.49
N GLY A 30 -31.47 -1.37 -36.18
CA GLY A 30 -30.17 -1.00 -35.66
C GLY A 30 -29.20 -1.99 -36.28
N ARG A 31 -28.31 -1.49 -37.13
CA ARG A 31 -27.14 -2.27 -37.59
C ARG A 31 -26.40 -2.71 -36.34
N ILE A 32 -26.68 -3.89 -35.83
CA ILE A 32 -25.79 -4.61 -34.93
C ILE A 32 -24.60 -4.91 -35.81
N GLY A 33 -23.56 -4.06 -35.70
CA GLY A 33 -22.27 -4.37 -36.27
C GLY A 33 -21.80 -5.74 -35.81
N PRO A 34 -20.91 -6.41 -36.52
CA PRO A 34 -20.36 -7.66 -36.03
C PRO A 34 -19.88 -7.45 -34.59
N PRO A 35 -20.11 -8.43 -33.69
CA PRO A 35 -19.62 -8.32 -32.33
C PRO A 35 -18.12 -8.01 -32.37
N PRO A 36 -17.62 -7.09 -31.53
CA PRO A 36 -16.19 -6.75 -31.52
C PRO A 36 -15.36 -8.03 -31.36
N GLU A 37 -14.28 -8.14 -32.12
CA GLU A 37 -13.40 -9.31 -32.09
C GLU A 37 -12.83 -9.51 -30.67
N PRO A 38 -12.60 -10.77 -30.24
CA PRO A 38 -11.91 -11.05 -28.99
C PRO A 38 -10.51 -10.43 -29.01
N VAL A 39 -10.11 -9.80 -27.91
CA VAL A 39 -8.80 -9.17 -27.77
C VAL A 39 -7.98 -9.90 -26.71
N THR A 40 -6.66 -9.95 -26.93
CA THR A 40 -5.70 -10.40 -25.93
C THR A 40 -4.86 -9.22 -25.49
N ILE A 41 -4.72 -9.03 -24.17
CA ILE A 41 -3.83 -8.05 -23.56
C ILE A 41 -2.75 -8.78 -22.75
N VAL A 42 -1.53 -8.25 -22.77
CA VAL A 42 -0.39 -8.78 -22.03
C VAL A 42 -0.17 -7.97 -20.76
N PHE A 43 -0.31 -8.63 -19.61
CA PHE A 43 -0.08 -8.05 -18.31
C PHE A 43 1.26 -8.53 -17.76
N ALA A 44 2.20 -7.59 -17.53
CA ALA A 44 3.51 -7.84 -16.96
C ALA A 44 3.53 -7.55 -15.46
N CYS A 45 4.03 -8.49 -14.67
CA CYS A 45 4.29 -8.36 -13.24
C CYS A 45 5.68 -8.91 -12.90
N GLU A 46 6.13 -8.70 -11.66
CA GLU A 46 7.33 -9.37 -11.16
C GLU A 46 7.20 -10.89 -11.25
N ARG A 47 8.30 -11.57 -11.56
CA ARG A 47 8.30 -13.04 -11.75
C ARG A 47 7.75 -13.79 -10.53
N GLY A 48 8.01 -13.29 -9.33
CA GLY A 48 7.52 -13.87 -8.08
C GLY A 48 6.00 -13.75 -7.88
N ASP A 49 5.37 -12.81 -8.57
CA ASP A 49 3.95 -12.50 -8.41
C ASP A 49 3.05 -13.16 -9.48
N VAL A 50 3.64 -13.83 -10.50
CA VAL A 50 2.87 -14.53 -11.55
C VAL A 50 1.85 -15.50 -10.98
N ALA A 51 2.25 -16.33 -10.03
CA ALA A 51 1.36 -17.30 -9.39
C ALA A 51 0.18 -16.66 -8.64
N PHE A 52 0.30 -15.40 -8.25
CA PHE A 52 -0.77 -14.62 -7.66
C PHE A 52 -1.72 -14.05 -8.72
N TYR A 53 -1.19 -13.50 -9.81
CA TYR A 53 -2.02 -12.85 -10.82
C TYR A 53 -2.72 -13.81 -11.79
N GLU A 54 -2.16 -14.99 -12.06
CA GLU A 54 -2.77 -15.98 -12.96
C GLU A 54 -4.21 -16.38 -12.56
N PRO A 55 -4.54 -16.71 -11.30
CA PRO A 55 -5.91 -17.02 -10.90
C PRO A 55 -6.87 -15.82 -11.07
N LEU A 56 -6.39 -14.58 -10.86
CA LEU A 56 -7.17 -13.37 -11.07
C LEU A 56 -7.47 -13.18 -12.56
N ALA A 57 -6.47 -13.37 -13.43
CA ALA A 57 -6.63 -13.31 -14.87
C ALA A 57 -7.60 -14.38 -15.38
N GLN A 58 -7.51 -15.62 -14.89
CA GLN A 58 -8.44 -16.69 -15.24
C GLN A 58 -9.89 -16.34 -14.88
N ARG A 59 -10.13 -15.80 -13.68
CA ARG A 59 -11.45 -15.35 -13.25
C ARG A 59 -11.96 -14.19 -14.12
N PHE A 60 -11.13 -13.18 -14.34
CA PHE A 60 -11.46 -12.05 -15.20
C PHE A 60 -11.84 -12.49 -16.62
N ASN A 61 -11.06 -13.40 -17.22
CA ASN A 61 -11.32 -13.94 -18.56
C ASN A 61 -12.66 -14.71 -18.63
N GLN A 62 -13.03 -15.43 -17.56
CA GLN A 62 -14.33 -16.10 -17.46
C GLN A 62 -15.50 -15.11 -17.41
N GLU A 63 -15.33 -14.01 -16.66
CA GLU A 63 -16.34 -12.95 -16.50
C GLU A 63 -16.42 -12.04 -17.74
N ASN A 64 -15.32 -11.95 -18.52
CA ASN A 64 -15.17 -11.10 -19.70
C ASN A 64 -14.75 -11.92 -20.93
N PRO A 65 -15.62 -12.76 -21.53
CA PRO A 65 -15.23 -13.76 -22.54
C PRO A 65 -14.67 -13.20 -23.84
N ARG A 66 -14.69 -11.87 -24.03
CA ARG A 66 -14.08 -11.17 -25.17
C ARG A 66 -12.70 -10.58 -24.87
N ILE A 67 -12.22 -10.68 -23.64
CA ILE A 67 -10.91 -10.19 -23.22
C ILE A 67 -10.13 -11.37 -22.67
N THR A 68 -8.95 -11.60 -23.19
CA THR A 68 -8.01 -12.57 -22.63
C THR A 68 -6.82 -11.80 -22.05
N VAL A 69 -6.59 -11.93 -20.74
CA VAL A 69 -5.40 -11.42 -20.08
C VAL A 69 -4.36 -12.52 -20.06
N GLN A 70 -3.21 -12.27 -20.65
CA GLN A 70 -2.03 -13.13 -20.57
C GLN A 70 -1.05 -12.55 -19.54
N VAL A 71 -0.80 -13.27 -18.44
CA VAL A 71 0.14 -12.86 -17.41
C VAL A 71 1.56 -13.27 -17.81
N VAL A 72 2.51 -12.33 -17.71
CA VAL A 72 3.92 -12.58 -17.97
C VAL A 72 4.79 -12.08 -16.82
N GLY A 73 5.73 -12.90 -16.37
CA GLY A 73 6.69 -12.53 -15.33
C GLY A 73 7.91 -11.86 -15.93
N MET A 74 8.18 -10.63 -15.55
CA MET A 74 9.34 -9.85 -16.01
C MET A 74 10.15 -9.33 -14.82
N ASP A 75 11.40 -8.99 -15.07
CA ASP A 75 12.23 -8.23 -14.13
C ASP A 75 11.87 -6.75 -14.30
N SER A 76 11.57 -6.05 -13.20
CA SER A 76 11.12 -4.64 -13.22
C SER A 76 12.12 -3.71 -13.92
N ARG A 77 13.44 -3.91 -13.70
CA ARG A 77 14.48 -3.11 -14.36
C ARG A 77 14.51 -3.32 -15.88
N ARG A 78 14.15 -4.51 -16.35
CA ARG A 78 14.05 -4.81 -17.78
C ARG A 78 12.79 -4.17 -18.36
N LEU A 79 11.67 -4.27 -17.64
CA LEU A 79 10.41 -3.69 -18.06
C LEU A 79 10.52 -2.17 -18.26
N GLU A 80 11.20 -1.48 -17.34
CA GLU A 80 11.44 -0.03 -17.43
C GLU A 80 12.26 0.40 -18.64
N ARG A 81 13.20 -0.45 -19.09
CA ARG A 81 14.07 -0.12 -20.24
C ARG A 81 13.46 -0.47 -21.59
N ASP A 82 12.71 -1.55 -21.63
CA ASP A 82 12.33 -2.22 -22.89
C ASP A 82 10.80 -2.26 -23.07
N LEU A 83 10.02 -1.40 -22.37
CA LEU A 83 8.55 -1.45 -22.35
C LEU A 83 7.96 -1.41 -23.76
N ASP A 84 8.47 -0.53 -24.63
CA ASP A 84 7.99 -0.37 -26.01
C ASP A 84 8.20 -1.62 -26.87
N ASP A 85 9.29 -2.36 -26.63
CA ASP A 85 9.65 -3.56 -27.38
C ASP A 85 9.12 -4.85 -26.75
N ALA A 86 8.65 -4.78 -25.51
CA ALA A 86 8.23 -5.96 -24.73
C ALA A 86 6.86 -6.51 -25.13
N GLY A 87 6.08 -5.76 -25.92
CA GLY A 87 4.70 -6.13 -26.29
C GLY A 87 3.77 -6.23 -25.09
N VAL A 88 4.00 -5.39 -24.07
CA VAL A 88 3.24 -5.34 -22.82
C VAL A 88 2.18 -4.24 -22.93
N ASP A 89 0.95 -4.56 -22.56
CA ASP A 89 -0.17 -3.61 -22.55
C ASP A 89 -0.39 -3.00 -21.15
N VAL A 90 -0.22 -3.80 -20.10
CA VAL A 90 -0.44 -3.42 -18.71
C VAL A 90 0.72 -3.92 -17.86
N LEU A 91 1.15 -3.11 -16.87
CA LEU A 91 2.27 -3.46 -16.02
C LEU A 91 2.04 -3.10 -14.56
N THR A 92 2.67 -3.86 -13.65
CA THR A 92 2.91 -3.41 -12.28
C THR A 92 4.11 -2.47 -12.28
N ALA A 93 3.98 -1.31 -11.63
CA ALA A 93 5.03 -0.30 -11.52
C ALA A 93 5.28 0.02 -10.04
N ALA A 94 6.49 -0.29 -9.55
CA ALA A 94 6.83 -0.03 -8.16
C ALA A 94 7.73 1.21 -7.97
N PHE A 95 8.73 1.46 -8.85
CA PHE A 95 9.80 2.41 -8.53
C PHE A 95 10.16 3.47 -9.57
N SER A 96 9.88 3.31 -10.85
CA SER A 96 10.39 4.23 -11.89
C SER A 96 9.32 4.86 -12.76
N LEU A 97 8.15 5.10 -12.17
CA LEU A 97 7.02 5.65 -12.92
C LEU A 97 7.37 6.98 -13.60
N ARG A 98 8.15 7.85 -12.95
CA ARG A 98 8.58 9.14 -13.51
C ARG A 98 9.37 8.99 -14.81
N ASN A 99 10.26 8.02 -14.90
CA ASN A 99 11.04 7.77 -16.10
C ASN A 99 10.14 7.32 -17.24
N LEU A 100 9.18 6.44 -16.97
CA LEU A 100 8.19 5.97 -17.95
C LEU A 100 7.24 7.09 -18.40
N ILE A 101 6.85 7.99 -17.49
CA ILE A 101 6.05 9.18 -17.83
C ILE A 101 6.85 10.12 -18.73
N ASN A 102 8.09 10.43 -18.37
CA ASN A 102 8.95 11.36 -19.10
C ASN A 102 9.31 10.84 -20.51
N SER A 103 9.43 9.52 -20.68
CA SER A 103 9.65 8.90 -21.99
C SER A 103 8.37 8.82 -22.84
N GLY A 104 7.19 9.12 -22.28
CA GLY A 104 5.91 8.98 -22.96
C GLY A 104 5.44 7.53 -23.10
N ALA A 105 6.02 6.60 -22.33
CA ALA A 105 5.72 5.18 -22.41
C ALA A 105 4.40 4.77 -21.76
N LEU A 106 3.76 5.66 -20.99
CA LEU A 106 2.51 5.39 -20.28
C LEU A 106 1.33 6.17 -20.85
N LEU A 107 0.14 5.61 -20.66
CA LEU A 107 -1.14 6.20 -21.05
C LEU A 107 -1.71 7.05 -19.90
N ASN A 108 -2.19 8.27 -20.19
CA ASN A 108 -2.96 9.05 -19.23
C ASN A 108 -4.31 8.37 -18.94
N LEU A 109 -4.61 8.11 -17.66
CA LEU A 109 -5.79 7.36 -17.24
C LEU A 109 -7.04 8.23 -16.98
N ASP A 110 -6.92 9.55 -16.90
CA ASP A 110 -8.04 10.45 -16.58
C ASP A 110 -9.27 10.26 -17.47
N PRO A 111 -9.16 10.03 -18.81
CA PRO A 111 -10.31 9.81 -19.66
C PRO A 111 -11.14 8.57 -19.27
N TRP A 112 -10.46 7.51 -18.80
CA TRP A 112 -11.12 6.27 -18.34
C TRP A 112 -11.67 6.39 -16.93
N ILE A 113 -10.92 7.06 -16.02
CA ILE A 113 -11.38 7.36 -14.66
C ILE A 113 -12.67 8.19 -14.70
N SER A 114 -12.72 9.22 -15.55
CA SER A 114 -13.89 10.12 -15.65
C SER A 114 -15.11 9.49 -16.31
N GLN A 115 -14.94 8.41 -17.10
CA GLN A 115 -16.04 7.70 -17.77
C GLN A 115 -16.52 6.46 -17.00
N ASP A 116 -15.80 6.04 -15.97
CA ASP A 116 -16.15 4.87 -15.15
C ASP A 116 -16.72 5.30 -13.79
N ASP A 117 -18.03 5.55 -13.75
CA ASP A 117 -18.74 5.91 -12.52
C ASP A 117 -18.53 4.90 -11.38
N SER A 118 -18.18 3.65 -11.73
CA SER A 118 -17.93 2.59 -10.76
C SER A 118 -16.53 2.62 -10.17
N PHE A 119 -15.59 3.41 -10.73
CA PHE A 119 -14.19 3.41 -10.29
C PHE A 119 -14.02 3.92 -8.86
N ALA A 120 -14.82 4.89 -8.42
CA ALA A 120 -14.82 5.45 -7.06
C ALA A 120 -13.40 5.85 -6.57
N PRO A 121 -12.82 6.95 -7.08
CA PRO A 121 -11.47 7.39 -6.69
C PRO A 121 -11.34 7.71 -5.19
N ASP A 122 -12.42 8.15 -4.55
CA ASP A 122 -12.45 8.48 -3.11
C ASP A 122 -12.42 7.24 -2.19
N ASP A 123 -12.55 6.04 -2.75
CA ASP A 123 -12.45 4.78 -1.99
C ASP A 123 -11.00 4.40 -1.65
N PHE A 124 -10.02 5.01 -2.31
CA PHE A 124 -8.62 4.82 -1.94
C PHE A 124 -8.29 5.49 -0.61
N TYR A 125 -7.31 4.95 0.12
CA TYR A 125 -6.77 5.63 1.30
C TYR A 125 -6.16 6.99 0.93
N PRO A 126 -6.11 7.96 1.88
CA PRO A 126 -5.70 9.32 1.59
C PRO A 126 -4.35 9.40 0.89
N GLY A 127 -4.26 10.22 -0.15
CA GLY A 127 -3.01 10.48 -0.86
C GLY A 127 -2.57 9.42 -1.85
N LEU A 128 -3.07 8.16 -1.79
CA LEU A 128 -2.58 7.06 -2.64
C LEU A 128 -2.69 7.36 -4.14
N LEU A 129 -3.84 7.82 -4.59
CA LEU A 129 -4.02 8.11 -6.02
C LEU A 129 -3.18 9.32 -6.47
N LYS A 130 -2.93 10.28 -5.57
CA LYS A 130 -2.10 11.46 -5.85
C LYS A 130 -0.63 11.11 -6.09
N LEU A 131 -0.12 10.01 -5.55
CA LEU A 131 1.25 9.53 -5.82
C LEU A 131 1.53 9.37 -7.31
N TYR A 132 0.51 9.03 -8.07
CA TYR A 132 0.59 8.71 -9.48
C TYR A 132 -0.01 9.80 -10.37
N THR A 133 -0.24 11.00 -9.78
CA THR A 133 -0.67 12.19 -10.50
C THR A 133 0.52 13.11 -10.72
N TYR A 134 0.91 13.30 -11.97
CA TYR A 134 1.98 14.18 -12.39
C TYR A 134 1.48 15.15 -13.47
N GLU A 135 1.81 16.43 -13.33
CA GLU A 135 1.33 17.52 -14.23
C GLU A 135 -0.20 17.52 -14.41
N GLY A 136 -0.93 17.22 -13.32
CA GLY A 136 -2.39 17.18 -13.32
C GLY A 136 -3.01 16.00 -14.06
N LYS A 137 -2.22 14.97 -14.41
CA LYS A 137 -2.68 13.74 -15.07
C LYS A 137 -2.37 12.52 -14.22
N THR A 138 -3.29 11.56 -14.20
CA THR A 138 -3.14 10.27 -13.51
C THR A 138 -2.53 9.24 -14.46
N TRP A 139 -1.39 8.65 -14.08
CA TRP A 139 -0.62 7.74 -14.93
C TRP A 139 -0.66 6.28 -14.46
N ALA A 140 -1.03 6.05 -13.21
CA ALA A 140 -1.21 4.71 -12.65
C ALA A 140 -2.25 4.74 -11.54
N ILE A 141 -2.74 3.55 -11.15
CA ILE A 141 -3.64 3.39 -10.00
C ILE A 141 -3.07 2.40 -9.01
N PRO A 142 -3.25 2.62 -7.68
CA PRO A 142 -2.80 1.69 -6.66
C PRO A 142 -3.52 0.34 -6.76
N SER A 143 -2.78 -0.77 -6.69
CA SER A 143 -3.33 -2.14 -6.59
C SER A 143 -3.27 -2.69 -5.18
N GLY A 144 -2.19 -2.40 -4.47
CA GLY A 144 -1.97 -2.84 -3.10
C GLY A 144 -0.97 -1.96 -2.38
N VAL A 145 -0.96 -2.05 -1.06
CA VAL A 145 -0.08 -1.26 -0.17
C VAL A 145 0.60 -2.16 0.84
N ASP A 146 1.78 -1.77 1.27
CA ASP A 146 2.60 -2.50 2.23
C ASP A 146 3.02 -1.57 3.37
N PRO A 147 2.17 -1.36 4.38
CA PRO A 147 2.50 -0.52 5.51
C PRO A 147 3.54 -1.16 6.42
N LEU A 148 4.40 -0.33 7.00
CA LEU A 148 5.25 -0.72 8.10
C LEU A 148 4.40 -0.82 9.38
N VAL A 149 4.56 -1.89 10.12
CA VAL A 149 3.78 -2.22 11.31
C VAL A 149 4.69 -2.69 12.44
N MET A 150 4.17 -2.80 13.66
CA MET A 150 4.85 -3.44 14.75
C MET A 150 4.37 -4.88 14.90
N TYR A 151 5.30 -5.81 14.85
CA TYR A 151 5.09 -7.20 15.21
C TYR A 151 5.48 -7.45 16.66
N TYR A 152 4.91 -8.49 17.27
CA TYR A 152 5.27 -8.91 18.61
C TYR A 152 5.24 -10.43 18.79
N ASN A 153 6.12 -10.91 19.66
CA ASN A 153 6.23 -12.32 20.03
C ASN A 153 5.30 -12.60 21.21
N ARG A 154 4.15 -13.24 20.97
CA ARG A 154 3.16 -13.57 22.01
C ARG A 154 3.72 -14.47 23.10
N ASP A 155 4.61 -15.41 22.73
CA ASP A 155 5.17 -16.36 23.67
C ASP A 155 6.12 -15.68 24.65
N LEU A 156 6.88 -14.66 24.22
CA LEU A 156 7.70 -13.86 25.10
C LEU A 156 6.84 -12.96 26.00
N LEU A 157 5.83 -12.24 25.44
CA LEU A 157 4.96 -11.40 26.24
C LEU A 157 4.27 -12.22 27.34
N GLU A 158 3.75 -13.39 27.03
CA GLU A 158 3.10 -14.27 27.98
C GLU A 158 4.09 -14.80 29.03
N ARG A 159 5.28 -15.23 28.62
CA ARG A 159 6.33 -15.73 29.53
C ARG A 159 6.72 -14.71 30.58
N TYR A 160 6.86 -13.44 30.20
CA TYR A 160 7.33 -12.38 31.10
C TYR A 160 6.17 -11.59 31.71
N GLY A 161 4.92 -11.92 31.42
CA GLY A 161 3.74 -11.20 31.92
C GLY A 161 3.62 -9.78 31.39
N ALA A 162 4.17 -9.50 30.20
CA ALA A 162 4.15 -8.19 29.58
C ALA A 162 2.75 -7.86 29.00
N PRO A 163 2.34 -6.57 29.02
CA PRO A 163 1.09 -6.16 28.41
C PRO A 163 1.12 -6.39 26.89
N GLN A 164 -0.02 -6.84 26.33
CA GLN A 164 -0.14 -6.98 24.88
C GLN A 164 -0.37 -5.61 24.26
N PRO A 165 0.32 -5.29 23.15
CA PRO A 165 0.10 -4.05 22.41
C PRO A 165 -1.34 -3.91 21.92
N ALA A 166 -1.88 -2.70 21.98
CA ALA A 166 -3.21 -2.34 21.48
C ALA A 166 -3.13 -1.48 20.22
N VAL A 167 -4.20 -1.40 19.43
CA VAL A 167 -4.23 -0.60 18.19
C VAL A 167 -3.91 0.89 18.43
N SER A 168 -4.19 1.42 19.61
CA SER A 168 -3.99 2.83 19.96
C SER A 168 -2.87 3.07 20.98
N TRP A 169 -1.89 2.18 21.04
CA TRP A 169 -0.77 2.28 21.98
C TRP A 169 0.21 3.41 21.67
N THR A 170 0.97 3.79 22.71
CA THR A 170 1.92 4.92 22.67
C THR A 170 3.36 4.45 22.77
N TRP A 171 4.32 5.37 22.61
CA TRP A 171 5.74 5.12 22.85
C TRP A 171 5.99 4.64 24.28
N GLU A 172 5.26 5.21 25.26
CA GLU A 172 5.36 4.79 26.67
C GLU A 172 4.86 3.36 26.86
N ASP A 173 3.73 2.99 26.24
CA ASP A 173 3.21 1.62 26.29
C ASP A 173 4.21 0.63 25.66
N MET A 174 4.86 1.03 24.55
CA MET A 174 5.91 0.25 23.91
C MET A 174 7.10 0.05 24.85
N LEU A 175 7.56 1.13 25.50
CA LEU A 175 8.69 1.07 26.43
C LEU A 175 8.36 0.17 27.62
N ILE A 176 7.18 0.30 28.24
CA ILE A 176 6.72 -0.56 29.34
C ILE A 176 6.72 -2.03 28.92
N THR A 177 6.17 -2.34 27.75
CA THR A 177 6.16 -3.71 27.22
C THR A 177 7.58 -4.23 27.00
N ALA A 178 8.44 -3.42 26.41
CA ALA A 178 9.82 -3.78 26.10
C ALA A 178 10.67 -4.01 27.36
N LEU A 179 10.53 -3.13 28.38
CA LEU A 179 11.19 -3.27 29.68
C LEU A 179 10.75 -4.53 30.41
N THR A 180 9.47 -4.87 30.37
CA THR A 180 8.92 -6.04 31.05
C THR A 180 9.48 -7.35 30.49
N VAL A 181 9.78 -7.40 29.18
CA VAL A 181 10.31 -8.61 28.54
C VAL A 181 11.84 -8.68 28.60
N ARG A 182 12.52 -7.54 28.75
CA ARG A 182 13.99 -7.49 28.74
C ARG A 182 14.60 -8.43 29.78
N ASP A 183 15.43 -9.38 29.31
CA ASP A 183 16.15 -10.33 30.15
C ASP A 183 17.60 -10.48 29.62
N VAL A 184 18.51 -9.76 30.25
CA VAL A 184 19.94 -9.70 29.85
C VAL A 184 20.61 -11.05 29.98
N GLU A 185 20.31 -11.83 31.03
CA GLU A 185 20.92 -13.14 31.27
C GLU A 185 20.48 -14.15 30.22
N ALA A 186 19.21 -14.11 29.80
CA ALA A 186 18.68 -14.96 28.74
C ALA A 186 19.00 -14.44 27.33
N GLY A 187 19.60 -13.25 27.21
CA GLY A 187 19.85 -12.57 25.93
C GLY A 187 18.56 -12.24 25.17
N VAL A 188 17.51 -11.83 25.91
CA VAL A 188 16.21 -11.43 25.37
C VAL A 188 16.09 -9.92 25.43
N TYR A 189 15.74 -9.31 24.28
CA TYR A 189 15.54 -7.88 24.13
C TYR A 189 14.05 -7.56 23.93
N GLY A 190 13.65 -6.41 24.47
CA GLY A 190 12.29 -5.93 24.37
C GLY A 190 11.93 -5.43 22.96
N TYR A 191 12.91 -4.87 22.28
CA TYR A 191 12.72 -4.31 20.95
C TYR A 191 13.95 -4.53 20.06
N ALA A 192 13.76 -4.68 18.76
CA ALA A 192 14.82 -4.55 17.77
C ALA A 192 14.27 -3.98 16.46
N PRO A 193 14.85 -2.88 15.93
CA PRO A 193 14.46 -2.35 14.63
C PRO A 193 14.84 -3.34 13.52
N ALA A 194 13.98 -3.50 12.52
CA ALA A 194 14.38 -4.21 11.31
C ALA A 194 15.33 -3.35 10.47
N PHE A 195 15.07 -2.05 10.41
CA PHE A 195 15.90 -1.05 9.75
C PHE A 195 15.98 0.22 10.64
N ALA A 196 17.02 0.35 11.42
CA ALA A 196 17.16 1.44 12.38
C ALA A 196 16.96 2.84 11.78
N MET A 197 17.42 3.08 10.55
CA MET A 197 17.24 4.36 9.86
C MET A 197 15.77 4.67 9.50
N LEU A 198 14.95 3.67 9.16
CA LEU A 198 13.52 3.86 8.87
C LEU A 198 12.73 4.04 10.16
N ASP A 199 13.06 3.27 11.19
CA ASP A 199 12.41 3.40 12.48
C ASP A 199 12.70 4.77 13.09
N ALA A 200 13.95 5.22 13.10
CA ALA A 200 14.34 6.57 13.55
C ALA A 200 13.59 7.69 12.80
N MET A 201 13.40 7.54 11.49
CA MET A 201 12.59 8.47 10.71
C MET A 201 11.15 8.49 11.20
N LEU A 202 10.54 7.32 11.44
CA LEU A 202 9.17 7.22 11.91
C LEU A 202 9.00 7.81 13.32
N PHE A 203 9.96 7.58 14.22
CA PHE A 203 9.96 8.25 15.53
C PHE A 203 10.00 9.78 15.38
N ALA A 204 10.82 10.33 14.47
CA ALA A 204 10.81 11.76 14.19
C ALA A 204 9.43 12.26 13.73
N TYR A 205 8.80 11.59 12.77
CA TYR A 205 7.47 11.96 12.27
C TYR A 205 6.36 11.80 13.32
N GLN A 206 6.40 10.75 14.14
CA GLN A 206 5.45 10.55 15.23
C GLN A 206 5.55 11.63 16.31
N HIS A 207 6.73 12.26 16.47
CA HIS A 207 6.94 13.37 17.37
C HIS A 207 6.57 14.75 16.77
N GLY A 208 6.23 14.79 15.46
CA GLY A 208 5.89 16.01 14.72
C GLY A 208 7.07 16.67 14.01
N GLY A 209 8.25 16.03 14.01
CA GLY A 209 9.40 16.44 13.22
C GLY A 209 9.33 15.93 11.79
N HIS A 210 10.11 16.52 10.89
CA HIS A 210 10.19 16.13 9.49
C HIS A 210 11.66 16.06 9.04
N LEU A 211 11.98 15.19 8.07
CA LEU A 211 13.35 15.09 7.56
C LEU A 211 13.60 16.04 6.39
N VAL A 212 12.54 16.49 5.72
CA VAL A 212 12.56 17.45 4.62
C VAL A 212 11.38 18.41 4.80
N ASP A 213 11.51 19.61 4.26
CA ASP A 213 10.49 20.66 4.34
C ASP A 213 9.19 20.32 3.60
N ASP A 214 9.26 19.68 2.44
CA ASP A 214 8.11 19.17 1.67
C ASP A 214 8.53 17.97 0.81
N TRP A 215 7.92 16.83 1.01
CA TRP A 215 8.17 15.63 0.20
C TRP A 215 7.77 15.77 -1.27
N ASN A 216 6.80 16.63 -1.59
CA ASN A 216 6.36 16.83 -2.97
C ASN A 216 7.27 17.79 -3.75
N ASN A 217 7.92 18.73 -3.07
CA ASN A 217 8.88 19.67 -3.65
C ASN A 217 9.99 19.99 -2.64
N PRO A 218 10.84 19.01 -2.32
CA PRO A 218 11.81 19.17 -1.27
C PRO A 218 12.93 20.15 -1.67
N VAL A 219 13.10 21.21 -0.87
CA VAL A 219 14.14 22.25 -1.07
C VAL A 219 15.31 22.03 -0.11
N ARG A 220 15.00 21.64 1.15
CA ARG A 220 16.01 21.44 2.18
C ARG A 220 15.69 20.27 3.10
N THR A 221 16.73 19.72 3.73
CA THR A 221 16.58 18.81 4.87
C THR A 221 16.37 19.62 6.17
N THR A 222 15.79 18.99 7.16
CA THR A 222 15.43 19.57 8.45
C THR A 222 15.89 18.67 9.61
N PHE A 223 17.05 18.05 9.48
CA PHE A 223 17.58 17.12 10.50
C PHE A 223 17.86 17.79 11.85
N ASP A 224 18.21 19.08 11.82
CA ASP A 224 18.49 19.89 13.00
C ASP A 224 17.25 20.57 13.61
N ASP A 225 16.05 20.20 13.14
CA ASP A 225 14.79 20.64 13.77
C ASP A 225 14.73 20.11 15.22
N PRO A 226 14.39 20.96 16.20
CA PRO A 226 14.29 20.53 17.60
C PRO A 226 13.41 19.30 17.81
N LEU A 227 12.29 19.16 17.07
CA LEU A 227 11.39 18.00 17.19
C LEU A 227 12.05 16.70 16.67
N VAL A 228 12.90 16.79 15.64
CA VAL A 228 13.69 15.64 15.17
C VAL A 228 14.72 15.25 16.21
N ILE A 229 15.42 16.24 16.79
CA ILE A 229 16.42 15.99 17.84
C ILE A 229 15.77 15.35 19.08
N GLU A 230 14.69 15.93 19.61
CA GLU A 230 13.95 15.39 20.76
C GLU A 230 13.48 13.93 20.52
N ALA A 231 12.97 13.64 19.34
CA ALA A 231 12.55 12.28 18.96
C ALA A 231 13.72 11.30 18.95
N LEU A 232 14.86 11.71 18.42
CA LEU A 232 16.06 10.85 18.34
C LEU A 232 16.77 10.71 19.67
N GLU A 233 16.70 11.69 20.58
CA GLU A 233 17.11 11.55 21.97
C GLU A 233 16.25 10.48 22.67
N TRP A 234 14.92 10.51 22.49
CA TRP A 234 14.02 9.48 23.01
C TRP A 234 14.34 8.10 22.43
N TYR A 235 14.54 8.03 21.08
CA TYR A 235 14.87 6.78 20.40
C TYR A 235 16.20 6.18 20.87
N SER A 236 17.23 7.01 21.09
CA SER A 236 18.53 6.57 21.58
C SER A 236 18.47 5.94 22.97
N ARG A 237 17.57 6.42 23.84
CA ARG A 237 17.36 5.84 25.17
C ARG A 237 16.98 4.36 25.13
N LEU A 238 16.28 3.90 24.09
CA LEU A 238 15.92 2.49 23.95
C LEU A 238 17.16 1.59 23.91
N PHE A 239 18.27 2.09 23.37
CA PHE A 239 19.53 1.37 23.21
C PHE A 239 20.48 1.61 24.38
N LEU A 240 20.67 2.89 24.78
CA LEU A 240 21.77 3.30 25.66
C LEU A 240 21.38 3.35 27.13
N ASP A 241 20.20 3.88 27.46
CA ASP A 241 19.76 4.08 28.85
C ASP A 241 18.90 2.92 29.36
N GLU A 242 17.87 2.58 28.60
CA GLU A 242 16.92 1.52 28.96
C GLU A 242 17.43 0.13 28.56
N GLY A 243 18.29 0.06 27.54
CA GLY A 243 18.88 -1.18 27.03
C GLY A 243 17.84 -2.22 26.60
N VAL A 244 16.64 -1.75 26.20
CA VAL A 244 15.57 -2.63 25.69
C VAL A 244 15.82 -3.04 24.25
N ALA A 245 16.56 -2.24 23.49
CA ALA A 245 17.05 -2.55 22.18
C ALA A 245 18.58 -2.79 22.22
N PRO A 246 19.11 -3.78 21.49
CA PRO A 246 20.54 -3.97 21.42
C PRO A 246 21.19 -2.91 20.53
N THR A 247 22.33 -2.36 20.97
CA THR A 247 23.21 -1.61 20.07
C THR A 247 23.66 -2.50 18.89
N PRO A 248 24.13 -1.95 17.76
CA PRO A 248 24.61 -2.76 16.64
C PRO A 248 25.68 -3.79 17.04
N GLU A 249 26.58 -3.44 17.93
CA GLU A 249 27.62 -4.34 18.44
C GLU A 249 27.02 -5.46 19.31
N GLU A 250 26.09 -5.12 20.21
CA GLU A 250 25.40 -6.10 21.05
C GLU A 250 24.56 -7.05 20.22
N ALA A 251 23.81 -6.55 19.23
CA ALA A 251 23.02 -7.37 18.33
C ALA A 251 23.88 -8.36 17.55
N MET A 252 25.02 -7.90 17.04
CA MET A 252 25.98 -8.76 16.34
C MET A 252 26.56 -9.84 17.27
N ARG A 253 26.87 -9.50 18.52
CA ARG A 253 27.40 -10.42 19.53
C ARG A 253 26.33 -11.43 19.98
N ALA A 254 25.09 -10.99 20.20
CA ALA A 254 24.01 -11.81 20.73
C ALA A 254 23.37 -12.72 19.69
N PHE A 255 23.21 -12.24 18.46
CA PHE A 255 22.39 -12.92 17.44
C PHE A 255 23.19 -13.37 16.21
N GLY A 256 24.43 -12.89 16.06
CA GLY A 256 25.25 -13.13 14.88
C GLY A 256 24.74 -12.39 13.62
N GLY A 257 25.61 -12.32 12.60
CA GLY A 257 25.30 -11.57 11.38
C GLY A 257 25.51 -10.07 11.54
N ARG A 258 26.09 -9.42 10.51
CA ARG A 258 26.50 -8.01 10.61
C ARG A 258 25.34 -7.05 10.30
N GLU A 259 24.71 -7.24 9.16
CA GLU A 259 23.69 -6.31 8.66
C GLU A 259 22.24 -6.67 9.09
N LEU A 260 22.02 -7.93 9.47
CA LEU A 260 20.71 -8.47 9.81
C LEU A 260 20.66 -9.03 11.25
N ALA A 261 21.47 -8.50 12.16
CA ALA A 261 21.53 -9.04 13.51
C ALA A 261 20.17 -8.96 14.23
N GLY A 262 19.44 -7.85 14.12
CA GLY A 262 18.08 -7.72 14.65
C GLY A 262 17.12 -8.77 14.09
N VAL A 263 17.16 -9.00 12.77
CA VAL A 263 16.39 -10.04 12.09
C VAL A 263 16.71 -11.43 12.63
N ASN A 264 17.98 -11.73 12.85
CA ASN A 264 18.41 -12.98 13.44
C ASN A 264 17.88 -13.15 14.87
N GLY A 265 17.89 -12.09 15.67
CA GLY A 265 17.31 -12.10 17.03
C GLY A 265 15.83 -12.43 17.04
N VAL A 266 15.05 -11.84 16.12
CA VAL A 266 13.63 -12.19 15.94
C VAL A 266 13.46 -13.64 15.57
N VAL A 267 14.17 -14.12 14.53
CA VAL A 267 14.09 -15.51 14.07
C VAL A 267 14.49 -16.54 15.15
N GLN A 268 15.38 -16.16 16.07
CA GLN A 268 15.77 -16.96 17.23
C GLN A 268 14.74 -16.88 18.39
N GLY A 269 13.68 -16.06 18.25
CA GLY A 269 12.69 -15.87 19.31
C GLY A 269 13.23 -15.08 20.51
N LYS A 270 14.23 -14.22 20.31
CA LYS A 270 14.94 -13.45 21.34
C LYS A 270 14.53 -11.98 21.38
N VAL A 271 13.59 -11.57 20.55
CA VAL A 271 13.09 -10.20 20.45
C VAL A 271 11.58 -10.19 20.66
N ALA A 272 11.09 -9.29 21.51
CA ALA A 272 9.67 -9.19 21.82
C ALA A 272 8.88 -8.35 20.83
N LEU A 273 9.42 -7.19 20.43
CA LEU A 273 8.80 -6.22 19.52
C LEU A 273 9.76 -5.92 18.36
N TRP A 274 9.27 -5.87 17.12
CA TRP A 274 10.06 -5.49 15.96
C TRP A 274 9.21 -4.87 14.87
N THR A 275 9.78 -3.94 14.12
CA THR A 275 9.15 -3.34 12.96
C THR A 275 9.28 -4.23 11.73
N GLY A 276 8.35 -4.11 10.81
CA GLY A 276 8.41 -4.82 9.54
C GLY A 276 7.24 -4.48 8.62
N PHE A 277 7.42 -4.69 7.34
CA PHE A 277 6.33 -4.51 6.40
C PHE A 277 5.24 -5.57 6.59
N TYR A 278 3.99 -5.22 6.32
CA TYR A 278 2.86 -6.13 6.41
C TYR A 278 3.07 -7.42 5.59
N SER A 279 3.71 -7.31 4.42
CA SER A 279 4.03 -8.46 3.56
C SER A 279 4.99 -9.47 4.19
N TRP A 280 5.69 -9.11 5.26
CA TRP A 280 6.66 -9.98 5.95
C TRP A 280 6.04 -10.86 7.03
N ARG A 281 4.74 -10.78 7.22
CA ARG A 281 4.02 -11.51 8.26
C ARG A 281 4.32 -13.03 8.26
N GLY A 282 4.53 -13.57 9.44
CA GLY A 282 4.86 -14.98 9.61
C GLY A 282 6.28 -15.37 9.18
N GLY A 283 7.16 -14.40 8.88
CA GLY A 283 8.52 -14.66 8.44
C GLY A 283 8.60 -15.09 6.97
N THR A 284 7.82 -14.41 6.10
CA THR A 284 7.85 -14.63 4.64
C THR A 284 8.71 -13.60 3.93
N SER A 285 9.02 -13.83 2.66
CA SER A 285 9.72 -12.91 1.74
C SER A 285 11.14 -12.53 2.20
N PHE A 286 11.29 -11.46 2.94
CA PHE A 286 12.57 -10.91 3.41
C PHE A 286 13.27 -11.80 4.44
N TRP A 287 12.52 -12.57 5.24
CA TRP A 287 13.07 -13.33 6.36
C TRP A 287 13.77 -14.61 5.91
N PRO A 288 14.86 -15.00 6.56
CA PRO A 288 15.61 -16.22 6.19
C PRO A 288 14.81 -17.51 6.44
N ARG A 289 13.83 -17.47 7.33
CA ARG A 289 12.90 -18.57 7.61
C ARG A 289 11.62 -18.04 8.29
N LYS A 290 10.56 -18.86 8.29
CA LYS A 290 9.32 -18.58 9.02
C LYS A 290 9.57 -18.45 10.53
N TRP A 291 8.73 -17.64 11.18
CA TRP A 291 8.74 -17.51 12.64
C TRP A 291 8.04 -18.74 13.26
N GLU A 292 8.76 -19.45 14.13
CA GLU A 292 8.28 -20.70 14.75
C GLU A 292 7.58 -20.48 16.10
N PHE A 293 7.24 -19.24 16.43
CA PHE A 293 6.55 -18.82 17.65
C PHE A 293 5.22 -18.12 17.31
N ARG A 294 4.34 -18.02 18.29
CA ARG A 294 3.09 -17.26 18.14
C ARG A 294 3.42 -15.77 18.07
N TRP A 295 2.92 -15.12 17.06
CA TRP A 295 3.14 -13.69 16.85
C TRP A 295 1.82 -12.93 16.69
N GLY A 296 1.87 -11.62 16.84
CA GLY A 296 0.78 -10.70 16.57
C GLY A 296 1.29 -9.46 15.85
N MET A 297 0.37 -8.60 15.44
CA MET A 297 0.66 -7.39 14.69
C MET A 297 -0.26 -6.26 15.14
N VAL A 298 0.30 -5.07 15.33
CA VAL A 298 -0.41 -3.84 15.64
C VAL A 298 0.15 -2.68 14.81
N PRO A 299 -0.54 -1.53 14.72
CA PRO A 299 0.07 -0.32 14.16
C PRO A 299 1.34 0.03 14.93
N LEU A 300 2.20 0.84 14.32
CA LEU A 300 3.32 1.44 15.05
C LEU A 300 2.78 2.26 16.25
N PRO A 301 3.54 2.35 17.36
CA PRO A 301 3.13 3.18 18.48
C PRO A 301 3.08 4.65 18.06
N ARG A 302 2.23 5.43 18.68
CA ARG A 302 2.15 6.87 18.44
C ARG A 302 2.77 7.66 19.58
N ASP A 303 3.17 8.89 19.26
CA ASP A 303 3.43 9.92 20.26
C ASP A 303 2.46 11.09 20.04
N ARG A 304 2.90 12.25 19.60
CA ARG A 304 2.04 13.40 19.26
C ARG A 304 1.13 13.08 18.08
N GLU A 305 1.66 12.32 17.13
CA GLU A 305 0.96 11.91 15.92
C GLU A 305 1.10 10.39 15.70
N SER A 306 0.23 9.86 14.86
CA SER A 306 0.38 8.52 14.30
C SER A 306 1.04 8.63 12.94
N ALA A 307 2.10 7.89 12.71
CA ALA A 307 2.74 7.82 11.41
C ALA A 307 3.26 6.42 11.13
N THR A 308 3.11 5.99 9.90
CA THR A 308 3.78 4.81 9.34
C THR A 308 4.23 5.10 7.91
N LEU A 309 5.21 4.36 7.46
CA LEU A 309 5.66 4.36 6.07
C LEU A 309 4.95 3.24 5.33
N MET A 310 4.62 3.46 4.04
CA MET A 310 4.15 2.38 3.19
C MET A 310 4.79 2.41 1.80
N SER A 311 5.05 1.25 1.26
CA SER A 311 5.26 1.08 -0.17
C SER A 311 3.94 0.81 -0.87
N VAL A 312 3.84 1.23 -2.13
CA VAL A 312 2.61 1.10 -2.92
C VAL A 312 2.95 0.42 -4.24
N GLU A 313 2.21 -0.63 -4.56
CA GLU A 313 2.22 -1.23 -5.88
C GLU A 313 1.17 -0.56 -6.74
N ALA A 314 1.55 -0.16 -7.95
CA ALA A 314 0.67 0.50 -8.89
C ALA A 314 0.53 -0.29 -10.19
N LEU A 315 -0.54 0.00 -10.91
CA LEU A 315 -0.85 -0.54 -12.22
C LEU A 315 -0.88 0.59 -13.23
N ALA A 316 -0.19 0.40 -14.35
CA ALA A 316 -0.13 1.36 -15.45
C ALA A 316 -0.46 0.69 -16.80
N ILE A 317 -0.85 1.50 -17.78
CA ILE A 317 -1.11 1.06 -19.16
C ILE A 317 -0.03 1.63 -20.06
N ALA A 318 0.55 0.79 -20.90
CA ALA A 318 1.52 1.20 -21.92
C ALA A 318 0.86 2.09 -23.00
N SER A 319 1.54 3.17 -23.40
CA SER A 319 0.98 4.15 -24.35
C SER A 319 0.76 3.58 -25.76
N ASN A 320 1.51 2.54 -26.14
CA ASN A 320 1.45 1.89 -27.46
C ASN A 320 0.40 0.78 -27.56
N THR A 321 -0.37 0.49 -26.48
CA THR A 321 -1.42 -0.54 -26.50
C THR A 321 -2.48 -0.24 -27.58
N GLN A 322 -2.93 -1.29 -28.26
CA GLN A 322 -4.03 -1.20 -29.23
C GLN A 322 -5.40 -1.43 -28.59
N HIS A 323 -5.42 -1.78 -27.29
CA HIS A 323 -6.62 -2.21 -26.57
C HIS A 323 -6.83 -1.45 -25.25
N PRO A 324 -6.76 -0.11 -25.22
CA PRO A 324 -6.77 0.66 -23.98
C PRO A 324 -8.02 0.45 -23.11
N GLN A 325 -9.19 0.22 -23.74
CA GLN A 325 -10.42 -0.07 -23.01
C GLN A 325 -10.37 -1.42 -22.28
N ALA A 326 -9.81 -2.46 -22.90
CA ALA A 326 -9.63 -3.77 -22.28
C ALA A 326 -8.61 -3.68 -21.13
N CYS A 327 -7.53 -2.92 -21.33
CA CYS A 327 -6.54 -2.65 -20.29
C CYS A 327 -7.16 -1.94 -19.09
N TRP A 328 -7.97 -0.91 -19.32
CA TRP A 328 -8.68 -0.22 -18.23
C TRP A 328 -9.59 -1.16 -17.44
N GLN A 329 -10.36 -2.00 -18.11
CA GLN A 329 -11.24 -2.97 -17.43
C GLN A 329 -10.43 -3.92 -16.53
N TRP A 330 -9.27 -4.36 -16.98
CA TRP A 330 -8.36 -5.18 -16.18
C TRP A 330 -7.79 -4.42 -14.99
N LEU A 331 -7.31 -3.17 -15.18
CA LEU A 331 -6.82 -2.32 -14.10
C LEU A 331 -7.90 -2.09 -13.03
N ALA A 332 -9.08 -1.68 -13.45
CA ALA A 332 -10.21 -1.42 -12.56
C ALA A 332 -10.62 -2.67 -11.78
N TYR A 333 -10.60 -3.84 -12.41
CA TYR A 333 -10.82 -5.12 -11.76
C TYR A 333 -9.76 -5.41 -10.70
N LEU A 334 -8.47 -5.31 -11.05
CA LEU A 334 -7.36 -5.55 -10.12
C LEU A 334 -7.38 -4.61 -8.91
N SER A 335 -7.73 -3.33 -9.10
CA SER A 335 -7.79 -2.36 -8.01
C SER A 335 -8.84 -2.71 -6.93
N ARG A 336 -9.81 -3.56 -7.28
CA ARG A 336 -10.87 -4.06 -6.36
C ARG A 336 -10.64 -5.49 -5.93
N ALA A 337 -9.70 -6.19 -6.55
CA ALA A 337 -9.35 -7.55 -6.17
C ALA A 337 -8.67 -7.58 -4.80
N MET A 338 -8.78 -8.69 -4.09
CA MET A 338 -8.03 -8.91 -2.86
C MET A 338 -6.54 -9.07 -3.21
N PRO A 339 -5.66 -8.16 -2.77
CA PRO A 339 -4.23 -8.29 -3.04
C PRO A 339 -3.64 -9.47 -2.27
N GLY A 340 -2.68 -10.18 -2.85
CA GLY A 340 -2.11 -11.41 -2.29
C GLY A 340 -1.29 -11.18 -1.03
N ARG A 341 -0.05 -10.73 -1.23
CA ARG A 341 0.88 -10.44 -0.13
C ARG A 341 0.69 -9.04 0.47
N LEU A 342 0.14 -8.12 -0.28
CA LEU A 342 -0.06 -6.73 0.10
C LEU A 342 -1.39 -6.52 0.84
N ALA A 343 -1.57 -5.37 1.43
CA ALA A 343 -2.83 -4.92 1.97
C ALA A 343 -3.66 -4.18 0.89
N PRO A 344 -5.01 -4.15 1.01
CA PRO A 344 -5.84 -3.44 0.05
C PRO A 344 -5.58 -1.94 0.03
N ALA A 345 -5.47 -1.36 -1.18
CA ALA A 345 -5.35 0.08 -1.37
C ALA A 345 -6.70 0.82 -1.22
N ARG A 346 -7.83 0.09 -1.29
CA ARG A 346 -9.19 0.62 -1.16
C ARG A 346 -9.77 0.36 0.22
N ARG A 347 -10.43 1.37 0.78
CA ARG A 347 -11.11 1.26 2.08
C ARG A 347 -12.23 0.22 2.08
N SER A 348 -13.02 0.16 1.01
CA SER A 348 -14.10 -0.83 0.87
C SER A 348 -13.56 -2.27 0.91
N VAL A 349 -12.44 -2.53 0.25
CA VAL A 349 -11.80 -3.86 0.23
C VAL A 349 -11.17 -4.18 1.59
N ALA A 350 -10.43 -3.23 2.19
CA ALA A 350 -9.85 -3.40 3.52
C ALA A 350 -10.90 -3.53 4.64
N GLY A 351 -12.08 -2.93 4.46
CA GLY A 351 -13.22 -3.04 5.35
C GLY A 351 -14.10 -4.27 5.12
N SER A 352 -13.80 -5.08 4.09
CA SER A 352 -14.62 -6.22 3.74
C SER A 352 -14.46 -7.39 4.72
N GLY A 353 -15.54 -8.14 4.94
CA GLY A 353 -15.47 -9.39 5.69
C GLY A 353 -14.60 -10.47 5.03
N GLU A 354 -14.28 -10.32 3.74
CA GLU A 354 -13.36 -11.21 3.04
C GLU A 354 -11.92 -10.96 3.50
N PHE A 355 -11.49 -9.70 3.57
CA PHE A 355 -10.15 -9.36 4.08
C PHE A 355 -9.97 -9.83 5.52
N GLU A 356 -10.97 -9.59 6.37
CA GLU A 356 -10.92 -10.03 7.78
C GLU A 356 -10.85 -11.56 7.92
N ARG A 357 -11.60 -12.32 7.11
CA ARG A 357 -11.49 -13.79 7.09
C ARG A 357 -10.14 -14.27 6.59
N LEU A 358 -9.53 -13.57 5.65
CA LEU A 358 -8.25 -13.94 5.06
C LEU A 358 -7.09 -13.78 6.06
N VAL A 359 -7.05 -12.67 6.81
CA VAL A 359 -5.89 -12.32 7.63
C VAL A 359 -6.17 -12.39 9.15
N GLY A 360 -7.43 -12.49 9.55
CA GLY A 360 -7.87 -12.40 10.94
C GLY A 360 -8.22 -10.98 11.39
N ALA A 361 -9.12 -10.85 12.35
CA ALA A 361 -9.67 -9.56 12.81
C ALA A 361 -8.58 -8.61 13.35
N GLU A 362 -7.62 -9.14 14.10
CA GLU A 362 -6.51 -8.35 14.66
C GLU A 362 -5.64 -7.72 13.57
N ILE A 363 -5.18 -8.53 12.62
CA ILE A 363 -4.34 -8.06 11.51
C ILE A 363 -5.12 -7.06 10.65
N ALA A 364 -6.38 -7.35 10.33
CA ALA A 364 -7.22 -6.44 9.56
C ALA A 364 -7.41 -5.08 10.26
N ALA A 365 -7.60 -5.08 11.58
CA ALA A 365 -7.69 -3.85 12.38
C ALA A 365 -6.39 -3.06 12.38
N ALA A 366 -5.25 -3.74 12.56
CA ALA A 366 -3.93 -3.12 12.52
C ALA A 366 -3.64 -2.46 11.16
N VAL A 367 -3.92 -3.17 10.07
CA VAL A 367 -3.75 -2.64 8.70
C VAL A 367 -4.61 -1.39 8.48
N ARG A 368 -5.91 -1.45 8.78
CA ARG A 368 -6.81 -0.30 8.61
C ARG A 368 -6.33 0.92 9.39
N ALA A 369 -5.96 0.73 10.65
CA ALA A 369 -5.47 1.81 11.49
C ALA A 369 -4.14 2.40 10.97
N SER A 370 -3.22 1.56 10.49
CA SER A 370 -1.96 2.02 9.91
C SER A 370 -2.16 2.84 8.64
N LEU A 371 -3.08 2.44 7.76
CA LEU A 371 -3.28 3.09 6.46
C LEU A 371 -3.96 4.47 6.55
N GLU A 372 -4.72 4.75 7.60
CA GLU A 372 -5.34 6.08 7.81
C GLU A 372 -4.30 7.18 8.11
N HIS A 373 -3.13 6.81 8.62
CA HIS A 373 -2.06 7.71 9.06
C HIS A 373 -0.74 7.47 8.33
N ALA A 374 -0.78 6.86 7.16
CA ALA A 374 0.44 6.52 6.45
C ALA A 374 1.12 7.75 5.85
N LEU A 375 2.41 7.88 6.12
CA LEU A 375 3.29 8.82 5.45
C LEU A 375 3.62 8.26 4.07
N ILE A 376 3.28 9.02 3.05
CA ILE A 376 3.54 8.65 1.67
C ILE A 376 4.74 9.44 1.19
N ILE A 377 5.85 8.75 0.93
CA ILE A 377 7.00 9.33 0.25
C ILE A 377 6.77 9.17 -1.25
N PRO A 378 6.75 10.26 -2.03
CA PRO A 378 6.57 10.18 -3.48
C PRO A 378 7.64 9.27 -4.12
N PRO A 379 7.26 8.40 -5.08
CA PRO A 379 8.19 7.47 -5.72
C PRO A 379 9.29 8.18 -6.53
N ASP A 380 9.13 9.46 -6.80
CA ASP A 380 10.06 10.31 -7.51
C ASP A 380 10.92 11.23 -6.60
N ALA A 381 10.91 10.98 -5.29
CA ALA A 381 11.89 11.59 -4.39
C ALA A 381 13.32 10.94 -4.39
N PRO A 382 13.74 10.08 -5.38
CA PRO A 382 15.01 9.35 -5.32
C PRO A 382 16.24 10.27 -5.20
N GLU A 383 16.18 11.47 -5.80
CA GLU A 383 17.30 12.40 -5.74
C GLU A 383 17.53 12.94 -4.33
N ILE A 384 16.46 13.21 -3.59
CA ILE A 384 16.58 13.61 -2.20
C ILE A 384 16.92 12.44 -1.31
N LEU A 385 16.24 11.31 -1.47
CA LEU A 385 16.59 10.10 -0.72
C LEU A 385 18.05 9.69 -0.95
N SER A 386 18.63 9.91 -2.14
CA SER A 386 20.06 9.66 -2.38
C SER A 386 20.98 10.64 -1.65
N ARG A 387 20.56 11.88 -1.48
CA ARG A 387 21.32 12.89 -0.71
C ARG A 387 21.14 12.76 0.79
N VAL A 388 19.91 12.51 1.24
CA VAL A 388 19.57 12.37 2.67
C VAL A 388 19.95 11.01 3.24
N GLY A 389 19.89 9.93 2.47
CA GLY A 389 19.99 8.55 2.96
C GLY A 389 21.30 8.25 3.68
N GLN A 390 22.43 8.57 3.09
CA GLN A 390 23.73 8.27 3.71
C GLN A 390 24.05 9.13 4.93
N PRO A 391 23.89 10.48 4.90
CA PRO A 391 24.11 11.31 6.08
C PRO A 391 23.17 10.94 7.23
N TRP A 392 21.89 10.70 6.95
CA TRP A 392 20.91 10.24 7.91
C TRP A 392 21.31 8.89 8.52
N GLN A 393 21.63 7.89 7.69
CA GLN A 393 22.04 6.56 8.17
C GLN A 393 23.23 6.65 9.12
N ARG A 394 24.29 7.41 8.76
CA ARG A 394 25.46 7.58 9.63
C ARG A 394 25.10 8.25 10.95
N ALA A 395 24.24 9.28 10.92
CA ALA A 395 23.80 9.94 12.13
C ALA A 395 23.08 8.94 13.06
N ILE A 396 22.16 8.13 12.51
CA ILE A 396 21.46 7.12 13.31
C ILE A 396 22.43 6.06 13.87
N GLU A 397 23.39 5.58 13.07
CA GLU A 397 24.43 4.63 13.55
C GLU A 397 25.22 5.22 14.73
N GLN A 398 25.66 6.48 14.65
CA GLN A 398 26.36 7.15 15.73
C GLN A 398 25.50 7.35 16.99
N ILE A 399 24.23 7.70 16.80
CA ILE A 399 23.27 7.89 17.90
C ILE A 399 23.03 6.58 18.66
N VAL A 400 22.67 5.50 17.95
CA VAL A 400 22.34 4.22 18.60
C VAL A 400 23.55 3.45 19.13
N SER A 401 24.76 3.79 18.68
CA SER A 401 26.01 3.25 19.23
C SER A 401 26.56 4.07 20.42
N GLY A 402 26.02 5.27 20.65
CA GLY A 402 26.50 6.19 21.67
C GLY A 402 27.81 6.92 21.29
N GLU A 403 28.19 6.90 20.00
CA GLU A 403 29.36 7.63 19.51
C GLU A 403 29.14 9.15 19.48
N ALA A 404 27.90 9.60 19.31
CA ALA A 404 27.50 11.00 19.34
C ALA A 404 26.10 11.16 19.95
N THR A 405 25.81 12.33 20.50
CA THR A 405 24.43 12.70 20.89
C THR A 405 23.57 12.91 19.65
N ALA A 406 22.23 12.86 19.81
CA ALA A 406 21.31 13.12 18.70
C ALA A 406 21.55 14.50 18.09
N GLU A 407 21.73 15.53 18.93
CA GLU A 407 21.99 16.89 18.47
C GLU A 407 23.29 17.00 17.66
N GLU A 408 24.40 16.43 18.13
CA GLU A 408 25.69 16.47 17.44
C GLU A 408 25.65 15.76 16.09
N ALA A 409 25.11 14.52 16.05
CA ALA A 409 25.04 13.72 14.85
C ALA A 409 24.13 14.33 13.79
N LEU A 410 22.94 14.81 14.20
CA LEU A 410 21.95 15.40 13.29
C LEU A 410 22.40 16.74 12.73
N ARG A 411 23.03 17.60 13.54
CA ARG A 411 23.62 18.87 13.05
C ARG A 411 24.77 18.61 12.08
N ALA A 412 25.61 17.62 12.33
CA ALA A 412 26.70 17.25 11.40
C ALA A 412 26.12 16.69 10.08
N ALA A 413 25.08 15.87 10.13
CA ALA A 413 24.39 15.37 8.95
C ALA A 413 23.71 16.49 8.15
N GLN A 414 23.06 17.44 8.84
CA GLN A 414 22.45 18.63 8.22
C GLN A 414 23.47 19.45 7.43
N GLN A 415 24.65 19.71 8.02
CA GLN A 415 25.73 20.46 7.36
C GLN A 415 26.29 19.75 6.13
N GLN A 416 26.27 18.41 6.09
CA GLN A 416 26.72 17.64 4.92
C GLN A 416 25.77 17.75 3.74
N VAL A 417 24.47 17.88 3.99
CA VAL A 417 23.43 17.93 2.95
C VAL A 417 23.14 19.35 2.49
N ASN A 418 23.17 20.31 3.40
CA ASN A 418 22.94 21.74 3.13
C ASN A 418 24.17 22.53 3.61
N PRO A 419 25.30 22.51 2.86
CA PRO A 419 26.54 23.18 3.24
C PRO A 419 26.42 24.71 3.27
#